data_4748846d83d153bf52eb00e2d05f89c9
#
_entry.id   4748846d83d153bf52eb00e2d05f89c9
#
_cell.length_a   1.000
_cell.length_b   1.000
_cell.length_c   1.000
_cell.angle_alpha   90.00
_cell.angle_beta   90.00
_cell.angle_gamma   90.00
#
_symmetry.space_group_name_H-M   'P 1'
#
loop_
_entity.id
_entity.type
_entity.pdbx_description
1 polymer ?
#
loop_
_entity_poly.entity_id
_entity_poly.type
_entity_poly.pdbx_seq_one_letter_code
_entity_poly.pdbx_strand_id
1 'polypeptide(L)'
;LLGKYGDEGDKLLFKILNSGDYAAGLNDEQIRNASQICEKGLRYDLTVPFARYVVQHQNELAFPFKRYQIQPVWRADRPQKGRYREFYQCDVDVIGSKSLINELELVQIVDEVFAKFGINVCIKINNRKVLQGLAEVIGHPDKLVDITVAIDKIDKIGLDAVKAELAERGIDEK
;
A
#
# COMPACT_ATOMS: atom_id res chain seq x y z
N LEU A 1 12.62 -6.09 8.13
CA LEU A 1 11.62 -5.46 7.25
C LEU A 1 11.45 -6.20 5.92
N LEU A 2 12.49 -6.90 5.42
CA LEU A 2 12.41 -7.70 4.19
C LEU A 2 11.33 -8.78 4.33
N GLY A 3 10.59 -9.06 3.23
CA GLY A 3 9.48 -10.02 3.19
C GLY A 3 8.17 -9.52 3.80
N LYS A 4 8.05 -8.24 4.17
CA LYS A 4 6.81 -7.65 4.71
C LYS A 4 5.96 -6.91 3.68
N TYR A 5 6.56 -6.55 2.57
CA TYR A 5 5.91 -5.78 1.51
C TYR A 5 5.60 -6.61 0.25
N GLY A 6 5.84 -7.93 0.30
CA GLY A 6 5.77 -8.82 -0.86
C GLY A 6 6.96 -8.61 -1.83
N ASP A 7 7.05 -9.47 -2.83
CA ASP A 7 8.21 -9.48 -3.75
C ASP A 7 8.40 -8.16 -4.51
N GLU A 8 7.31 -7.49 -4.89
CA GLU A 8 7.40 -6.21 -5.58
C GLU A 8 7.78 -5.06 -4.63
N GLY A 9 7.18 -5.01 -3.44
CA GLY A 9 7.49 -3.98 -2.46
C GLY A 9 8.93 -4.10 -1.94
N ASP A 10 9.42 -5.30 -1.74
CA ASP A 10 10.79 -5.54 -1.29
C ASP A 10 11.85 -5.09 -2.31
N LYS A 11 11.53 -5.09 -3.61
CA LYS A 11 12.38 -4.52 -4.67
C LYS A 11 12.46 -2.99 -4.62
N LEU A 12 11.46 -2.35 -4.03
CA LEU A 12 11.37 -0.89 -3.91
C LEU A 12 11.99 -0.37 -2.60
N LEU A 13 12.50 -1.23 -1.74
CA LEU A 13 13.22 -0.83 -0.53
C LEU A 13 14.61 -0.29 -0.85
N PHE A 14 14.89 0.94 -0.45
CA PHE A 14 16.27 1.45 -0.41
C PHE A 14 17.03 0.76 0.71
N LYS A 15 18.10 0.07 0.35
CA LYS A 15 19.02 -0.57 1.30
C LYS A 15 20.17 0.38 1.62
N ILE A 16 20.62 0.36 2.87
CA ILE A 16 21.73 1.19 3.35
C ILE A 16 22.93 0.28 3.56
N LEU A 17 24.02 0.58 2.89
CA LEU A 17 25.30 -0.12 3.11
C LEU A 17 25.72 0.01 4.58
N ASN A 18 26.28 -1.06 5.11
CA ASN A 18 26.85 -1.05 6.45
C ASN A 18 27.98 -0.01 6.54
N SER A 19 28.10 0.63 7.70
CA SER A 19 29.13 1.66 7.92
C SER A 19 30.53 1.04 8.02
N GLY A 20 31.54 1.80 7.68
CA GLY A 20 32.94 1.35 7.71
C GLY A 20 33.30 0.50 6.49
N ASP A 21 34.20 -0.45 6.67
CA ASP A 21 34.57 -1.39 5.62
C ASP A 21 33.56 -2.51 5.52
N TYR A 22 32.46 -2.24 4.79
CA TYR A 22 31.33 -3.16 4.64
C TYR A 22 31.69 -4.46 3.89
N ALA A 23 32.86 -4.50 3.23
CA ALA A 23 33.33 -5.65 2.46
C ALA A 23 34.40 -6.47 3.23
N ALA A 24 34.85 -6.00 4.40
CA ALA A 24 35.89 -6.68 5.18
C ALA A 24 35.49 -8.13 5.51
N GLY A 25 36.34 -9.06 5.11
CA GLY A 25 36.17 -10.50 5.40
C GLY A 25 35.09 -11.19 4.55
N LEU A 26 34.51 -10.51 3.57
CA LEU A 26 33.53 -11.07 2.64
C LEU A 26 34.19 -11.43 1.30
N ASN A 27 33.74 -12.53 0.71
CA ASN A 27 34.11 -12.89 -0.67
C ASN A 27 33.19 -12.20 -1.70
N ASP A 28 33.54 -12.28 -2.99
CA ASP A 28 32.80 -11.64 -4.07
C ASP A 28 31.33 -12.06 -4.17
N GLU A 29 31.01 -13.32 -3.85
CA GLU A 29 29.64 -13.82 -3.83
C GLU A 29 28.84 -13.20 -2.68
N GLN A 30 29.44 -13.08 -1.50
CA GLN A 30 28.82 -12.47 -0.33
C GLN A 30 28.61 -10.97 -0.53
N ILE A 31 29.54 -10.26 -1.17
CA ILE A 31 29.40 -8.83 -1.50
C ILE A 31 28.24 -8.59 -2.48
N ARG A 32 28.00 -9.51 -3.41
CA ARG A 32 26.84 -9.44 -4.32
C ARG A 32 25.51 -9.69 -3.62
N ASN A 33 25.53 -10.28 -2.44
CA ASN A 33 24.32 -10.51 -1.64
C ASN A 33 24.04 -9.29 -0.75
N ALA A 34 23.05 -8.48 -1.15
CA ALA A 34 22.71 -7.27 -0.43
C ALA A 34 22.36 -7.50 1.06
N SER A 35 21.94 -8.68 1.48
CA SER A 35 21.65 -9.00 2.88
C SER A 35 22.93 -9.09 3.74
N GLN A 36 24.07 -9.33 3.14
CA GLN A 36 25.36 -9.42 3.83
C GLN A 36 26.00 -8.04 4.07
N ILE A 37 25.72 -7.09 3.19
CA ILE A 37 26.34 -5.75 3.20
C ILE A 37 25.36 -4.63 3.60
N CYS A 38 24.08 -4.93 3.79
CA CYS A 38 23.05 -3.96 4.12
C CYS A 38 22.12 -4.52 5.22
N GLU A 39 22.38 -4.17 6.46
CA GLU A 39 21.54 -4.54 7.61
C GLU A 39 20.33 -3.62 7.77
N LYS A 40 20.37 -2.45 7.16
CA LYS A 40 19.37 -1.39 7.31
C LYS A 40 18.78 -1.01 5.96
N GLY A 41 17.59 -0.46 6.00
CA GLY A 41 16.93 0.14 4.85
C GLY A 41 16.22 1.42 5.23
N LEU A 42 15.96 2.27 4.25
CA LEU A 42 15.11 3.44 4.44
C LEU A 42 13.65 2.97 4.64
N ARG A 43 12.92 3.73 5.40
CA ARG A 43 11.52 3.46 5.71
C ARG A 43 10.65 3.59 4.45
N TYR A 44 9.98 2.51 4.09
CA TYR A 44 9.14 2.42 2.89
C TYR A 44 7.74 3.02 3.09
N ASP A 45 7.19 2.82 4.30
CA ASP A 45 5.88 3.33 4.74
C ASP A 45 5.89 3.62 6.25
N LEU A 46 4.75 4.05 6.77
CA LEU A 46 4.56 4.26 8.20
C LEU A 46 3.74 3.13 8.86
N THR A 47 3.07 2.28 8.07
CA THR A 47 2.18 1.23 8.56
C THR A 47 2.96 0.08 9.20
N VAL A 48 4.01 -0.46 8.56
CA VAL A 48 4.80 -1.56 9.12
C VAL A 48 5.56 -1.15 10.38
N PRO A 49 6.21 0.03 10.46
CA PRO A 49 6.77 0.53 11.71
C PRO A 49 5.73 0.70 12.81
N PHE A 50 4.54 1.18 12.46
CA PHE A 50 3.45 1.32 13.42
C PHE A 50 2.96 -0.02 13.95
N ALA A 51 2.73 -1.00 13.08
CA ALA A 51 2.35 -2.36 13.49
C ALA A 51 3.37 -2.96 14.46
N ARG A 52 4.66 -2.77 14.19
CA ARG A 52 5.74 -3.19 15.09
C ARG A 52 5.67 -2.49 16.45
N TYR A 53 5.46 -1.17 16.46
CA TYR A 53 5.30 -0.39 17.67
C TYR A 53 4.14 -0.93 18.52
N VAL A 54 2.98 -1.16 17.91
CA VAL A 54 1.79 -1.68 18.61
C VAL A 54 2.06 -3.05 19.23
N VAL A 55 2.74 -3.95 18.51
CA VAL A 55 3.09 -5.28 19.05
C VAL A 55 4.05 -5.17 20.24
N GLN A 56 5.03 -4.27 20.15
CA GLN A 56 6.02 -4.06 21.23
C GLN A 56 5.41 -3.47 22.49
N HIS A 57 4.38 -2.60 22.34
CA HIS A 57 3.75 -1.84 23.43
C HIS A 57 2.30 -2.26 23.70
N GLN A 58 1.87 -3.45 23.22
CA GLN A 58 0.46 -3.86 23.30
C GLN A 58 -0.13 -3.87 24.71
N ASN A 59 0.70 -4.10 25.72
CA ASN A 59 0.29 -4.14 27.12
C ASN A 59 0.22 -2.73 27.78
N GLU A 60 0.72 -1.71 27.09
CA GLU A 60 0.77 -0.31 27.55
C GLU A 60 -0.28 0.55 26.85
N LEU A 61 -0.79 0.08 25.69
CA LEU A 61 -1.72 0.83 24.87
C LEU A 61 -3.17 0.57 25.28
N ALA A 62 -3.94 1.66 25.39
CA ALA A 62 -5.40 1.56 25.49
C ALA A 62 -6.03 1.42 24.11
N PHE A 63 -6.92 0.44 23.93
CA PHE A 63 -7.65 0.20 22.68
C PHE A 63 -9.10 0.69 22.76
N PRO A 64 -9.68 1.21 21.65
CA PRO A 64 -9.06 1.40 20.34
C PRO A 64 -7.98 2.48 20.36
N PHE A 65 -6.83 2.17 19.80
CA PHE A 65 -5.70 3.10 19.72
C PHE A 65 -5.76 3.85 18.38
N LYS A 66 -5.81 5.18 18.47
CA LYS A 66 -5.85 6.09 17.32
C LYS A 66 -4.57 6.92 17.28
N ARG A 67 -3.96 7.03 16.12
CA ARG A 67 -2.76 7.84 15.93
C ARG A 67 -2.77 8.55 14.59
N TYR A 68 -2.00 9.61 14.46
CA TYR A 68 -1.54 10.11 13.17
C TYR A 68 -0.02 10.20 13.15
N GLN A 69 0.55 10.16 11.96
CA GLN A 69 1.99 10.30 11.78
C GLN A 69 2.27 10.98 10.44
N ILE A 70 3.14 12.01 10.47
CA ILE A 70 3.55 12.77 9.29
C ILE A 70 5.07 12.69 9.21
N GLN A 71 5.58 11.92 8.26
CA GLN A 71 7.03 11.71 8.12
C GLN A 71 7.40 11.37 6.66
N PRO A 72 8.69 11.61 6.27
CA PRO A 72 9.18 11.18 4.99
C PRO A 72 9.30 9.66 4.92
N VAL A 73 9.04 9.12 3.72
CA VAL A 73 9.25 7.73 3.34
C VAL A 73 10.00 7.67 2.02
N TRP A 74 10.61 6.52 1.73
CA TRP A 74 11.46 6.35 0.56
C TRP A 74 11.11 5.09 -0.20
N ARG A 75 10.89 5.24 -1.51
CA ARG A 75 10.60 4.13 -2.42
C ARG A 75 11.46 4.22 -3.66
N ALA A 76 12.09 3.12 -4.05
CA ALA A 76 12.93 3.05 -5.24
C ALA A 76 12.12 2.98 -6.55
N ASP A 77 10.97 3.61 -6.58
CA ASP A 77 10.13 3.73 -7.78
C ASP A 77 10.88 4.45 -8.90
N ARG A 78 10.49 4.14 -10.15
CA ARG A 78 10.92 4.93 -11.30
C ARG A 78 10.31 6.33 -11.20
N PRO A 79 11.10 7.40 -11.12
CA PRO A 79 10.59 8.76 -11.01
C PRO A 79 9.71 9.13 -12.21
N GLN A 80 8.57 9.74 -11.94
CA GLN A 80 7.66 10.30 -12.95
C GLN A 80 6.82 11.40 -12.32
N LYS A 81 6.05 12.13 -13.12
CA LYS A 81 5.18 13.19 -12.60
C LYS A 81 4.26 12.65 -11.49
N GLY A 82 4.33 13.26 -10.31
CA GLY A 82 3.52 12.86 -9.15
C GLY A 82 4.02 11.62 -8.40
N ARG A 83 5.19 11.04 -8.79
CA ARG A 83 5.79 9.90 -8.10
C ARG A 83 7.27 10.16 -7.85
N TYR A 84 7.61 10.39 -6.59
CA TYR A 84 8.95 10.73 -6.11
C TYR A 84 9.54 9.56 -5.33
N ARG A 85 10.87 9.54 -5.22
CA ARG A 85 11.58 8.54 -4.41
C ARG A 85 11.61 8.88 -2.92
N GLU A 86 11.44 10.15 -2.60
CA GLU A 86 11.25 10.66 -1.24
C GLU A 86 9.99 11.52 -1.22
N PHE A 87 9.09 11.27 -0.28
CA PHE A 87 7.87 12.04 -0.10
C PHE A 87 7.35 11.89 1.33
N TYR A 88 6.49 12.81 1.74
CA TYR A 88 5.83 12.73 3.04
C TYR A 88 4.57 11.88 2.93
N GLN A 89 4.41 10.95 3.88
CA GLN A 89 3.12 10.32 4.16
C GLN A 89 2.48 11.00 5.37
N CYS A 90 1.17 11.20 5.28
CA CYS A 90 0.31 11.68 6.36
C CYS A 90 -0.67 10.55 6.67
N ASP A 91 -0.30 9.68 7.58
CA ASP A 91 -1.07 8.49 7.91
C ASP A 91 -1.95 8.75 9.14
N VAL A 92 -3.18 8.27 9.08
CA VAL A 92 -4.10 8.18 10.22
C VAL A 92 -4.51 6.73 10.36
N ASP A 93 -4.34 6.17 11.54
CA ASP A 93 -4.63 4.77 11.81
C ASP A 93 -5.48 4.59 13.06
N VAL A 94 -6.35 3.59 13.02
CA VAL A 94 -7.12 3.09 14.16
C VAL A 94 -6.89 1.59 14.27
N ILE A 95 -6.51 1.12 15.46
CA ILE A 95 -6.32 -0.31 15.71
C ILE A 95 -7.08 -0.75 16.98
N GLY A 96 -7.53 -2.00 16.99
CA GLY A 96 -8.23 -2.60 18.13
C GLY A 96 -9.74 -2.39 18.13
N SER A 97 -10.34 -1.99 17.02
CA SER A 97 -11.79 -1.89 16.85
C SER A 97 -12.24 -2.45 15.50
N LYS A 98 -13.38 -3.13 15.49
CA LYS A 98 -14.06 -3.62 14.26
C LYS A 98 -15.27 -2.78 13.89
N SER A 99 -15.47 -1.65 14.56
CA SER A 99 -16.62 -0.77 14.30
C SER A 99 -16.42 0.00 13.00
N LEU A 100 -17.44 0.00 12.13
CA LEU A 100 -17.46 0.78 10.88
C LEU A 100 -17.52 2.31 11.11
N ILE A 101 -17.71 2.73 12.35
CA ILE A 101 -17.57 4.14 12.74
C ILE A 101 -16.14 4.65 12.48
N ASN A 102 -15.14 3.78 12.54
CA ASN A 102 -13.76 4.16 12.26
C ASN A 102 -13.57 4.61 10.79
N GLU A 103 -14.23 3.93 9.85
CA GLU A 103 -14.20 4.33 8.43
C GLU A 103 -14.87 5.69 8.23
N LEU A 104 -15.99 5.95 8.94
CA LEU A 104 -16.66 7.25 8.90
C LEU A 104 -15.75 8.35 9.46
N GLU A 105 -15.10 8.13 10.59
CA GLU A 105 -14.14 9.09 11.18
C GLU A 105 -12.97 9.40 10.22
N LEU A 106 -12.44 8.39 9.53
CA LEU A 106 -11.37 8.59 8.55
C LEU A 106 -11.84 9.46 7.37
N VAL A 107 -13.05 9.23 6.89
CA VAL A 107 -13.66 10.07 5.83
C VAL A 107 -13.83 11.51 6.31
N GLN A 108 -14.33 11.71 7.53
CA GLN A 108 -14.48 13.04 8.13
C GLN A 108 -13.15 13.78 8.28
N ILE A 109 -12.08 13.08 8.69
CA ILE A 109 -10.74 13.65 8.78
C ILE A 109 -10.26 14.13 7.42
N VAL A 110 -10.44 13.34 6.36
CA VAL A 110 -10.06 13.71 5.00
C VAL A 110 -10.85 14.96 4.56
N ASP A 111 -12.16 14.96 4.74
CA ASP A 111 -13.02 16.11 4.37
C ASP A 111 -12.59 17.38 5.10
N GLU A 112 -12.41 17.32 6.42
CA GLU A 112 -12.00 18.46 7.24
C GLU A 112 -10.62 19.00 6.84
N VAL A 113 -9.64 18.13 6.60
CA VAL A 113 -8.28 18.53 6.22
C VAL A 113 -8.28 19.25 4.88
N PHE A 114 -8.95 18.71 3.87
CA PHE A 114 -9.00 19.33 2.54
C PHE A 114 -9.87 20.60 2.52
N ALA A 115 -10.93 20.65 3.33
CA ALA A 115 -11.71 21.89 3.52
C ALA A 115 -10.83 23.00 4.11
N LYS A 116 -9.99 22.71 5.09
CA LYS A 116 -9.03 23.68 5.68
C LYS A 116 -7.99 24.18 4.65
N PHE A 117 -7.62 23.35 3.69
CA PHE A 117 -6.75 23.75 2.59
C PHE A 117 -7.48 24.50 1.45
N GLY A 118 -8.80 24.59 1.50
CA GLY A 118 -9.61 25.18 0.43
C GLY A 118 -9.58 24.34 -0.86
N ILE A 119 -9.34 23.03 -0.75
CA ILE A 119 -9.26 22.11 -1.90
C ILE A 119 -10.53 21.27 -1.94
N ASN A 120 -11.26 21.38 -3.06
CA ASN A 120 -12.41 20.51 -3.29
C ASN A 120 -11.96 19.12 -3.66
N VAL A 121 -12.45 18.12 -2.92
CA VAL A 121 -12.13 16.71 -3.14
C VAL A 121 -13.39 15.88 -3.36
N CYS A 122 -13.26 14.80 -4.09
CA CYS A 122 -14.27 13.76 -4.21
C CYS A 122 -13.73 12.48 -3.58
N ILE A 123 -14.34 12.06 -2.47
CA ILE A 123 -13.94 10.85 -1.74
C ILE A 123 -14.67 9.66 -2.37
N LYS A 124 -13.92 8.80 -3.05
CA LYS A 124 -14.45 7.55 -3.62
C LYS A 124 -14.31 6.43 -2.59
N ILE A 125 -15.44 5.85 -2.18
CA ILE A 125 -15.48 4.76 -1.21
C ILE A 125 -15.93 3.50 -1.92
N ASN A 126 -15.25 2.38 -1.65
CA ASN A 126 -15.62 1.08 -2.15
C ASN A 126 -15.51 0.02 -1.05
N ASN A 127 -16.24 -1.08 -1.21
CA ASN A 127 -16.13 -2.25 -0.37
C ASN A 127 -15.91 -3.49 -1.24
N ARG A 128 -14.85 -4.24 -0.96
CA ARG A 128 -14.52 -5.45 -1.72
C ARG A 128 -15.67 -6.48 -1.77
N LYS A 129 -16.53 -6.52 -0.74
CA LYS A 129 -17.72 -7.39 -0.71
C LYS A 129 -18.74 -7.03 -1.78
N VAL A 130 -18.85 -5.74 -2.15
CA VAL A 130 -19.71 -5.30 -3.26
C VAL A 130 -19.20 -5.87 -4.58
N LEU A 131 -17.90 -5.76 -4.82
CA LEU A 131 -17.25 -6.32 -6.01
C LEU A 131 -17.34 -7.85 -6.05
N GLN A 132 -17.19 -8.50 -4.90
CA GLN A 132 -17.39 -9.95 -4.78
C GLN A 132 -18.82 -10.35 -5.14
N GLY A 133 -19.82 -9.65 -4.59
CA GLY A 133 -21.23 -9.88 -4.92
C GLY A 133 -21.52 -9.68 -6.41
N LEU A 134 -20.92 -8.67 -7.05
CA LEU A 134 -21.02 -8.49 -8.50
C LEU A 134 -20.42 -9.67 -9.26
N ALA A 135 -19.23 -10.14 -8.88
CA ALA A 135 -18.60 -11.31 -9.48
C ALA A 135 -19.45 -12.57 -9.35
N GLU A 136 -20.14 -12.75 -8.23
CA GLU A 136 -21.09 -13.84 -8.00
C GLU A 136 -22.33 -13.73 -8.90
N VAL A 137 -22.92 -12.53 -9.01
CA VAL A 137 -24.11 -12.28 -9.85
C VAL A 137 -23.83 -12.55 -11.33
N ILE A 138 -22.65 -12.19 -11.82
CA ILE A 138 -22.26 -12.48 -13.22
C ILE A 138 -21.75 -13.92 -13.43
N GLY A 139 -21.69 -14.74 -12.36
CA GLY A 139 -21.34 -16.15 -12.44
C GLY A 139 -19.83 -16.45 -12.42
N HIS A 140 -18.99 -15.50 -12.06
CA HIS A 140 -17.54 -15.64 -12.02
C HIS A 140 -16.92 -15.26 -10.66
N PRO A 141 -17.34 -15.90 -9.54
CA PRO A 141 -16.87 -15.54 -8.20
C PRO A 141 -15.36 -15.76 -7.99
N ASP A 142 -14.77 -16.69 -8.74
CA ASP A 142 -13.36 -17.04 -8.73
C ASP A 142 -12.48 -16.03 -9.49
N LYS A 143 -13.08 -15.19 -10.35
CA LYS A 143 -12.38 -14.21 -11.20
C LYS A 143 -12.43 -12.77 -10.69
N LEU A 144 -12.73 -12.56 -9.40
CA LEU A 144 -12.80 -11.22 -8.80
C LEU A 144 -11.56 -10.36 -9.10
N VAL A 145 -10.37 -10.94 -9.01
CA VAL A 145 -9.12 -10.21 -9.24
C VAL A 145 -9.02 -9.77 -10.71
N ASP A 146 -9.33 -10.66 -11.65
CA ASP A 146 -9.32 -10.36 -13.08
C ASP A 146 -10.31 -9.25 -13.43
N ILE A 147 -11.53 -9.33 -12.87
CA ILE A 147 -12.58 -8.33 -13.06
C ILE A 147 -12.11 -6.96 -12.53
N THR A 148 -11.60 -6.91 -11.31
CA THR A 148 -11.19 -5.64 -10.69
C THR A 148 -10.00 -5.02 -11.40
N VAL A 149 -8.99 -5.81 -11.78
CA VAL A 149 -7.82 -5.33 -12.53
C VAL A 149 -8.21 -4.78 -13.91
N ALA A 150 -9.17 -5.41 -14.58
CA ALA A 150 -9.67 -4.91 -15.86
C ALA A 150 -10.45 -3.60 -15.69
N ILE A 151 -11.35 -3.53 -14.70
CA ILE A 151 -12.16 -2.33 -14.42
C ILE A 151 -11.26 -1.13 -14.04
N ASP A 152 -10.20 -1.33 -13.28
CA ASP A 152 -9.27 -0.26 -12.90
C ASP A 152 -8.57 0.41 -14.10
N LYS A 153 -8.60 -0.22 -15.25
CA LYS A 153 -8.01 0.33 -16.49
C LYS A 153 -9.01 1.15 -17.31
N ILE A 154 -10.31 1.15 -16.97
CA ILE A 154 -11.36 1.73 -17.80
C ILE A 154 -11.09 3.20 -18.16
N ASP A 155 -10.59 3.99 -17.22
CA ASP A 155 -10.26 5.40 -17.42
C ASP A 155 -9.02 5.61 -18.32
N LYS A 156 -8.20 4.56 -18.51
CA LYS A 156 -6.95 4.64 -19.28
C LYS A 156 -7.07 4.09 -20.69
N ILE A 157 -7.78 2.98 -20.85
CA ILE A 157 -7.87 2.25 -22.13
C ILE A 157 -9.26 2.24 -22.74
N GLY A 158 -10.27 2.74 -22.02
CA GLY A 158 -11.66 2.79 -22.46
C GLY A 158 -12.43 1.49 -22.27
N LEU A 159 -13.77 1.59 -22.36
CA LEU A 159 -14.69 0.49 -22.07
C LEU A 159 -14.52 -0.69 -23.02
N ASP A 160 -14.35 -0.45 -24.33
CA ASP A 160 -14.29 -1.52 -25.33
C ASP A 160 -13.04 -2.38 -25.17
N ALA A 161 -11.89 -1.75 -24.82
CA ALA A 161 -10.66 -2.48 -24.55
C ALA A 161 -10.76 -3.31 -23.25
N VAL A 162 -11.46 -2.80 -22.23
CA VAL A 162 -11.73 -3.52 -20.98
C VAL A 162 -12.62 -4.73 -21.25
N LYS A 163 -13.69 -4.58 -22.06
CA LYS A 163 -14.54 -5.70 -22.45
C LYS A 163 -13.77 -6.80 -23.20
N ALA A 164 -12.90 -6.42 -24.15
CA ALA A 164 -12.05 -7.36 -24.85
C ALA A 164 -11.10 -8.11 -23.88
N GLU A 165 -10.48 -7.41 -22.95
CA GLU A 165 -9.61 -8.03 -21.91
C GLU A 165 -10.40 -9.01 -21.02
N LEU A 166 -11.63 -8.67 -20.64
CA LEU A 166 -12.48 -9.57 -19.85
C LEU A 166 -12.89 -10.82 -20.64
N ALA A 167 -13.23 -10.68 -21.92
CA ALA A 167 -13.55 -11.80 -22.80
C ALA A 167 -12.35 -12.75 -23.00
N GLU A 168 -11.12 -12.21 -23.18
CA GLU A 168 -9.89 -13.01 -23.22
C GLU A 168 -9.66 -13.83 -21.96
N ARG A 169 -10.12 -13.32 -20.81
CA ARG A 169 -10.06 -14.01 -19.51
C ARG A 169 -11.24 -14.96 -19.27
N GLY A 170 -12.11 -15.16 -20.29
CA GLY A 170 -13.28 -16.04 -20.22
C GLY A 170 -14.39 -15.50 -19.34
N ILE A 171 -14.58 -14.18 -19.37
CA ILE A 171 -15.70 -13.47 -18.73
C ILE A 171 -16.51 -12.86 -19.87
N ASP A 172 -17.54 -13.59 -20.32
CA ASP A 172 -18.36 -13.19 -21.45
C ASP A 172 -19.42 -12.14 -21.06
N GLU A 173 -19.87 -11.37 -22.05
CA GLU A 173 -21.04 -10.49 -21.88
C GLU A 173 -22.30 -11.34 -21.62
N LYS A 174 -22.96 -11.10 -20.48
CA LYS A 174 -24.30 -11.59 -20.18
C LYS A 174 -25.29 -10.46 -20.09
#